data_d96275453285b83d1a2e2437ced68079
#
_entry.id   d96275453285b83d1a2e2437ced68079
#
_cell.length_a   1.000
_cell.length_b   1.000
_cell.length_c   1.000
_cell.angle_alpha   90.00
_cell.angle_beta   90.00
_cell.angle_gamma   90.00
#
_symmetry.space_group_name_H-M   'P 1'
#
loop_
_entity.id
_entity.type
_entity.pdbx_description
1 polymer ?
#
loop_
_entity_poly.entity_id
_entity_poly.type
_entity_poly.pdbx_seq_one_letter_code
_entity_poly.pdbx_strand_id
1 'polypeptide(L)'
;MPTCPEITGRLVRRWDRRVRFYDRLVAPIERMMGFARGRAQVFERAAKGRVLEVGTGTGKNLPYYAEGALVVATDLSPRMLARAVEKAGERRRAVRFVVTDAEDLAFRDGVFDAVVTSFVFCTVPDPVRGLREARRVLRDGGEVVLLEHIRPEGHLGRLFDLLDPIASRLMGPHINRRTLDHIHEAGLVVAEERNVFSDWVKVIVAR
;
A
#
# COMPACT_ATOMS: atom_id res chain seq x y z
N MET A 1 16.22 -8.39 -10.94
CA MET A 1 16.55 -9.64 -10.23
C MET A 1 15.44 -9.94 -9.25
N PRO A 2 15.02 -11.20 -9.05
CA PRO A 2 13.99 -11.49 -8.06
C PRO A 2 14.46 -11.05 -6.67
N THR A 3 13.51 -10.62 -5.83
CA THR A 3 13.78 -10.27 -4.43
C THR A 3 14.48 -11.46 -3.76
N CYS A 4 15.52 -11.19 -2.98
CA CYS A 4 16.25 -12.27 -2.33
C CYS A 4 15.27 -13.08 -1.43
N PRO A 5 15.11 -14.40 -1.64
CA PRO A 5 14.14 -15.22 -0.90
C PRO A 5 14.28 -15.10 0.62
N GLU A 6 15.48 -14.82 1.12
CA GLU A 6 15.74 -14.60 2.54
C GLU A 6 15.14 -13.29 3.06
N ILE A 7 15.16 -12.22 2.26
CA ILE A 7 14.57 -10.92 2.61
C ILE A 7 13.07 -11.06 2.66
N THR A 8 12.47 -11.62 1.61
CA THR A 8 11.02 -11.90 1.53
C THR A 8 10.57 -12.78 2.70
N GLY A 9 11.28 -13.86 3.00
CA GLY A 9 10.96 -14.74 4.12
C GLY A 9 11.05 -14.05 5.49
N ARG A 10 11.98 -13.10 5.69
CA ARG A 10 12.05 -12.30 6.93
C ARG A 10 10.87 -11.34 7.06
N LEU A 11 10.45 -10.71 5.96
CA LEU A 11 9.28 -9.82 5.94
C LEU A 11 8.00 -10.59 6.26
N VAL A 12 7.76 -11.72 5.61
CA VAL A 12 6.60 -12.58 5.89
C VAL A 12 6.55 -12.91 7.39
N ARG A 13 7.63 -13.45 7.96
CA ARG A 13 7.69 -13.79 9.40
C ARG A 13 7.46 -12.58 10.31
N ARG A 14 7.90 -11.39 9.89
CA ARG A 14 7.70 -10.14 10.64
C ARG A 14 6.24 -9.76 10.70
N TRP A 15 5.55 -9.75 9.55
CA TRP A 15 4.14 -9.38 9.45
C TRP A 15 3.22 -10.44 10.05
N ASP A 16 3.51 -11.72 9.83
CA ASP A 16 2.78 -12.83 10.43
C ASP A 16 2.77 -12.81 11.97
N ARG A 17 3.86 -12.35 12.60
CA ARG A 17 3.90 -12.18 14.05
C ARG A 17 3.10 -11.00 14.56
N ARG A 18 2.97 -9.94 13.75
CA ARG A 18 2.31 -8.70 14.14
C ARG A 18 0.80 -8.71 13.95
N VAL A 19 0.28 -9.59 13.12
CA VAL A 19 -1.15 -9.63 12.73
C VAL A 19 -2.10 -9.55 13.92
N ARG A 20 -1.78 -10.22 15.05
CA ARG A 20 -2.66 -10.31 16.24
C ARG A 20 -2.90 -8.95 16.91
N PHE A 21 -1.92 -8.08 16.87
CA PHE A 21 -1.93 -6.79 17.58
C PHE A 21 -1.95 -5.59 16.61
N TYR A 22 -1.75 -5.82 15.33
CA TYR A 22 -1.60 -4.78 14.32
C TYR A 22 -2.74 -3.75 14.37
N ASP A 23 -3.98 -4.21 14.28
CA ASP A 23 -5.13 -3.32 14.25
C ASP A 23 -5.26 -2.48 15.53
N ARG A 24 -4.95 -3.06 16.70
CA ARG A 24 -5.02 -2.36 17.99
C ARG A 24 -3.92 -1.31 18.13
N LEU A 25 -2.71 -1.61 17.66
CA LEU A 25 -1.56 -0.71 17.74
C LEU A 25 -1.69 0.47 16.78
N VAL A 26 -2.23 0.23 15.59
CA VAL A 26 -2.30 1.25 14.53
C VAL A 26 -3.57 2.09 14.62
N ALA A 27 -4.66 1.57 15.18
CA ALA A 27 -5.95 2.27 15.24
C ALA A 27 -5.92 3.68 15.88
N PRO A 28 -5.20 3.93 17.00
CA PRO A 28 -5.12 5.29 17.58
C PRO A 28 -4.45 6.28 16.63
N ILE A 29 -3.34 5.87 15.99
CA ILE A 29 -2.58 6.68 15.05
C ILE A 29 -3.44 6.98 13.83
N GLU A 30 -4.09 5.97 13.25
CA GLU A 30 -4.98 6.15 12.09
C GLU A 30 -6.13 7.12 12.36
N ARG A 31 -6.70 7.06 13.57
CA ARG A 31 -7.78 7.97 13.96
C ARG A 31 -7.27 9.40 14.09
N MET A 32 -6.13 9.60 14.75
CA MET A 32 -5.52 10.90 14.95
C MET A 32 -5.12 11.55 13.62
N MET A 33 -4.59 10.77 12.67
CA MET A 33 -4.07 11.26 11.40
C MET A 33 -5.11 11.25 10.27
N GLY A 34 -6.36 10.88 10.54
CA GLY A 34 -7.42 10.91 9.54
C GLY A 34 -7.28 9.92 8.38
N PHE A 35 -6.60 8.79 8.59
CA PHE A 35 -6.34 7.79 7.53
C PHE A 35 -7.61 7.21 6.91
N ALA A 36 -8.72 7.18 7.66
CA ALA A 36 -10.02 6.77 7.14
C ALA A 36 -10.47 7.64 5.95
N ARG A 37 -10.23 8.96 6.01
CA ARG A 37 -10.52 9.89 4.91
C ARG A 37 -9.62 9.61 3.71
N GLY A 38 -8.33 9.39 3.93
CA GLY A 38 -7.38 9.06 2.85
C GLY A 38 -7.76 7.75 2.15
N ARG A 39 -8.13 6.70 2.91
CA ARG A 39 -8.61 5.43 2.36
C ARG A 39 -9.88 5.61 1.51
N ALA A 40 -10.85 6.40 1.99
CA ALA A 40 -12.06 6.70 1.24
C ALA A 40 -11.72 7.37 -0.10
N GLN A 41 -10.83 8.37 -0.11
CA GLN A 41 -10.40 9.07 -1.33
C GLN A 41 -9.72 8.14 -2.35
N VAL A 42 -8.85 7.21 -1.88
CA VAL A 42 -8.20 6.22 -2.75
C VAL A 42 -9.23 5.34 -3.45
N PHE A 43 -10.20 4.81 -2.71
CA PHE A 43 -11.19 3.90 -3.29
C PHE A 43 -12.33 4.61 -4.02
N GLU A 44 -12.60 5.86 -3.73
CA GLU A 44 -13.47 6.72 -4.54
C GLU A 44 -12.87 6.92 -5.94
N ARG A 45 -11.55 7.15 -6.02
CA ARG A 45 -10.83 7.27 -7.29
C ARG A 45 -10.84 5.97 -8.08
N ALA A 46 -10.66 4.83 -7.43
CA ALA A 46 -10.64 3.49 -8.01
C ALA A 46 -12.01 2.77 -7.93
N ALA A 47 -13.11 3.51 -8.07
CA ALA A 47 -14.46 2.98 -7.80
C ALA A 47 -15.01 2.02 -8.85
N LYS A 48 -14.37 1.86 -10.03
CA LYS A 48 -14.90 1.10 -11.16
C LYS A 48 -13.85 0.16 -11.75
N GLY A 49 -14.36 -0.91 -12.41
CA GLY A 49 -13.53 -1.84 -13.16
C GLY A 49 -12.80 -2.85 -12.29
N ARG A 50 -11.67 -3.35 -12.80
CA ARG A 50 -10.80 -4.32 -12.13
C ARG A 50 -9.76 -3.57 -11.31
N VAL A 51 -9.85 -3.67 -9.99
CA VAL A 51 -8.96 -2.99 -9.07
C VAL A 51 -8.04 -4.00 -8.40
N LEU A 52 -6.74 -3.75 -8.46
CA LEU A 52 -5.75 -4.49 -7.68
C LEU A 52 -5.43 -3.68 -6.43
N GLU A 53 -5.67 -4.24 -5.26
CA GLU A 53 -5.10 -3.71 -4.02
C GLU A 53 -3.83 -4.46 -3.69
N VAL A 54 -2.71 -3.74 -3.61
CA VAL A 54 -1.42 -4.27 -3.16
C VAL A 54 -1.24 -3.95 -1.68
N GLY A 55 -0.94 -4.97 -0.87
CA GLY A 55 -0.72 -4.83 0.56
C GLY A 55 -2.01 -4.58 1.36
N THR A 56 -3.04 -5.41 1.15
CA THR A 56 -4.33 -5.28 1.87
C THR A 56 -4.21 -5.44 3.39
N GLY A 57 -3.13 -6.07 3.87
CA GLY A 57 -2.89 -6.32 5.27
C GLY A 57 -4.04 -7.10 5.92
N THR A 58 -4.56 -6.56 7.02
CA THR A 58 -5.70 -7.13 7.74
C THR A 58 -7.07 -6.72 7.17
N GLY A 59 -7.11 -6.17 5.96
CA GLY A 59 -8.36 -5.76 5.30
C GLY A 59 -8.96 -4.46 5.82
N LYS A 60 -8.15 -3.48 6.20
CA LYS A 60 -8.62 -2.17 6.67
C LYS A 60 -9.32 -1.36 5.59
N ASN A 61 -9.06 -1.65 4.32
CA ASN A 61 -9.65 -0.99 3.17
C ASN A 61 -10.99 -1.60 2.72
N LEU A 62 -11.34 -2.80 3.17
CA LEU A 62 -12.60 -3.46 2.82
C LEU A 62 -13.87 -2.60 2.92
N PRO A 63 -14.02 -1.73 3.95
CA PRO A 63 -15.21 -0.86 4.04
C PRO A 63 -15.36 0.15 2.90
N TYR A 64 -14.26 0.47 2.21
CA TYR A 64 -14.21 1.52 1.19
C TYR A 64 -14.31 0.98 -0.25
N TYR A 65 -14.29 -0.34 -0.44
CA TYR A 65 -14.46 -0.92 -1.79
C TYR A 65 -15.83 -0.55 -2.34
N ALA A 66 -15.84 0.00 -3.56
CA ALA A 66 -17.08 0.38 -4.22
C ALA A 66 -17.93 -0.84 -4.59
N GLU A 67 -19.24 -0.70 -4.56
CA GLU A 67 -20.15 -1.70 -5.10
C GLU A 67 -19.97 -1.80 -6.62
N GLY A 68 -19.75 -3.03 -7.11
CA GLY A 68 -19.52 -3.27 -8.54
C GLY A 68 -18.06 -3.19 -8.99
N ALA A 69 -17.11 -2.79 -8.15
CA ALA A 69 -15.68 -2.95 -8.43
C ALA A 69 -15.28 -4.42 -8.28
N LEU A 70 -14.51 -4.93 -9.25
CA LEU A 70 -13.93 -6.26 -9.18
C LEU A 70 -12.55 -6.18 -8.49
N VAL A 71 -12.55 -6.34 -7.16
CA VAL A 71 -11.33 -6.16 -6.38
C VAL A 71 -10.57 -7.48 -6.24
N VAL A 72 -9.28 -7.44 -6.58
CA VAL A 72 -8.29 -8.45 -6.21
C VAL A 72 -7.41 -7.83 -5.13
N ALA A 73 -7.46 -8.38 -3.91
CA ALA A 73 -6.71 -7.92 -2.76
C ALA A 73 -5.50 -8.82 -2.52
N THR A 74 -4.31 -8.22 -2.40
CA THR A 74 -3.07 -8.98 -2.27
C THR A 74 -2.27 -8.58 -1.06
N ASP A 75 -1.53 -9.53 -0.51
CA ASP A 75 -0.54 -9.28 0.54
C ASP A 75 0.58 -10.33 0.47
N LEU A 76 1.76 -9.96 0.93
CA LEU A 76 2.90 -10.87 1.03
C LEU A 76 2.73 -11.86 2.21
N SER A 77 2.02 -11.46 3.26
CA SER A 77 1.80 -12.25 4.47
C SER A 77 0.50 -13.05 4.39
N PRO A 78 0.57 -14.40 4.34
CA PRO A 78 -0.64 -15.24 4.33
C PRO A 78 -1.51 -15.03 5.57
N ARG A 79 -0.92 -14.74 6.74
CA ARG A 79 -1.66 -14.50 7.97
C ARG A 79 -2.38 -13.15 7.99
N MET A 80 -1.78 -12.10 7.41
CA MET A 80 -2.47 -10.83 7.20
C MET A 80 -3.68 -11.04 6.29
N LEU A 81 -3.47 -11.73 5.17
CA LEU A 81 -4.51 -12.00 4.20
C LEU A 81 -5.65 -12.85 4.79
N ALA A 82 -5.35 -13.84 5.62
CA ALA A 82 -6.36 -14.64 6.31
C ALA A 82 -7.30 -13.78 7.18
N ARG A 83 -6.76 -12.76 7.87
CA ARG A 83 -7.59 -11.81 8.63
C ARG A 83 -8.44 -10.93 7.72
N ALA A 84 -7.95 -10.55 6.55
CA ALA A 84 -8.74 -9.83 5.56
C ALA A 84 -9.90 -10.68 5.02
N VAL A 85 -9.66 -11.97 4.76
CA VAL A 85 -10.68 -12.94 4.33
C VAL A 85 -11.79 -13.08 5.38
N GLU A 86 -11.43 -13.25 6.67
CA GLU A 86 -12.41 -13.31 7.76
C GLU A 86 -13.31 -12.07 7.77
N LYS A 87 -12.71 -10.86 7.73
CA LYS A 87 -13.46 -9.60 7.72
C LYS A 87 -14.30 -9.39 6.46
N ALA A 88 -13.86 -9.90 5.31
CA ALA A 88 -14.64 -9.82 4.07
C ALA A 88 -15.87 -10.73 4.15
N GLY A 89 -15.74 -11.93 4.72
CA GLY A 89 -16.84 -12.85 4.98
C GLY A 89 -17.90 -12.25 5.90
N GLU A 90 -17.49 -11.60 6.99
CA GLU A 90 -18.37 -10.88 7.91
C GLU A 90 -19.18 -9.77 7.18
N ARG A 91 -18.59 -9.13 6.20
CA ARG A 91 -19.19 -8.04 5.39
C ARG A 91 -19.92 -8.51 4.15
N ARG A 92 -19.91 -9.82 3.84
CA ARG A 92 -20.46 -10.42 2.62
C ARG A 92 -19.92 -9.76 1.32
N ARG A 93 -18.64 -9.38 1.32
CA ARG A 93 -17.98 -8.76 0.16
C ARG A 93 -17.37 -9.83 -0.74
N ALA A 94 -17.66 -9.76 -2.03
CA ALA A 94 -17.03 -10.59 -3.06
C ALA A 94 -15.66 -10.01 -3.42
N VAL A 95 -14.60 -10.49 -2.79
CA VAL A 95 -13.21 -10.09 -3.03
C VAL A 95 -12.38 -11.34 -3.32
N ARG A 96 -11.48 -11.25 -4.29
CA ARG A 96 -10.48 -12.29 -4.53
C ARG A 96 -9.21 -11.96 -3.75
N PHE A 97 -8.69 -12.94 -3.01
CA PHE A 97 -7.47 -12.78 -2.23
C PHE A 97 -6.33 -13.61 -2.81
N VAL A 98 -5.16 -13.00 -2.99
CA VAL A 98 -3.97 -13.65 -3.59
C VAL A 98 -2.74 -13.29 -2.78
N VAL A 99 -1.95 -14.30 -2.39
CA VAL A 99 -0.64 -14.08 -1.78
C VAL A 99 0.36 -13.80 -2.90
N THR A 100 0.99 -12.61 -2.89
CA THR A 100 2.01 -12.24 -3.87
C THR A 100 2.94 -11.17 -3.31
N ASP A 101 4.14 -11.08 -3.86
CA ASP A 101 5.09 -10.01 -3.56
C ASP A 101 4.75 -8.77 -4.40
N ALA A 102 4.78 -7.59 -3.78
CA ALA A 102 4.60 -6.32 -4.48
C ALA A 102 5.70 -6.08 -5.55
N GLU A 103 6.88 -6.66 -5.35
CA GLU A 103 8.02 -6.56 -6.27
C GLU A 103 7.99 -7.61 -7.39
N ASP A 104 7.02 -8.55 -7.36
CA ASP A 104 6.83 -9.61 -8.35
C ASP A 104 5.36 -10.06 -8.37
N LEU A 105 4.51 -9.23 -8.96
CA LEU A 105 3.07 -9.44 -8.98
C LEU A 105 2.69 -10.60 -9.91
N ALA A 106 2.01 -11.61 -9.37
CA ALA A 106 1.60 -12.82 -10.09
C ALA A 106 0.43 -12.59 -11.08
N PHE A 107 0.47 -11.48 -11.83
CA PHE A 107 -0.54 -11.10 -12.81
C PHE A 107 0.10 -10.77 -14.15
N ARG A 108 -0.68 -10.92 -15.24
CA ARG A 108 -0.28 -10.52 -16.58
C ARG A 108 -0.24 -9.00 -16.70
N ASP A 109 0.45 -8.52 -17.72
CA ASP A 109 0.48 -7.10 -18.09
C ASP A 109 -0.93 -6.63 -18.50
N GLY A 110 -1.25 -5.38 -18.18
CA GLY A 110 -2.44 -4.73 -18.69
C GLY A 110 -3.79 -5.29 -18.20
N VAL A 111 -3.85 -5.90 -17.01
CA VAL A 111 -5.08 -6.54 -16.49
C VAL A 111 -5.98 -5.59 -15.74
N PHE A 112 -5.42 -4.62 -15.00
CA PHE A 112 -6.16 -3.82 -14.05
C PHE A 112 -6.43 -2.39 -14.56
N ASP A 113 -7.59 -1.86 -14.20
CA ASP A 113 -7.99 -0.49 -14.45
C ASP A 113 -7.33 0.47 -13.46
N ALA A 114 -7.12 0.01 -12.23
CA ALA A 114 -6.44 0.74 -11.18
C ALA A 114 -5.65 -0.21 -10.28
N VAL A 115 -4.50 0.28 -9.80
CA VAL A 115 -3.75 -0.32 -8.69
C VAL A 115 -3.83 0.62 -7.50
N VAL A 116 -4.26 0.12 -6.34
CA VAL A 116 -4.38 0.91 -5.11
C VAL A 116 -3.47 0.37 -4.03
N THR A 117 -2.89 1.27 -3.24
CA THR A 117 -2.05 0.91 -2.09
C THR A 117 -2.34 1.82 -0.91
N SER A 118 -2.12 1.32 0.30
CA SER A 118 -2.22 2.13 1.52
C SER A 118 -1.12 1.73 2.49
N PHE A 119 -0.11 2.60 2.63
CA PHE A 119 1.04 2.41 3.53
C PHE A 119 1.84 1.14 3.23
N VAL A 120 2.11 0.87 1.95
CA VAL A 120 2.81 -0.32 1.46
C VAL A 120 4.27 -0.01 1.10
N PHE A 121 4.49 0.99 0.26
CA PHE A 121 5.83 1.27 -0.27
C PHE A 121 6.82 1.81 0.77
N CYS A 122 6.34 2.18 1.93
CA CYS A 122 7.19 2.43 3.09
C CYS A 122 7.80 1.14 3.69
N THR A 123 7.25 -0.04 3.35
CA THR A 123 7.70 -1.33 3.89
C THR A 123 8.36 -2.25 2.86
N VAL A 124 8.14 -1.99 1.58
CA VAL A 124 8.70 -2.75 0.46
C VAL A 124 10.22 -2.48 0.37
N PRO A 125 11.08 -3.51 0.24
CA PRO A 125 12.53 -3.35 0.13
C PRO A 125 12.95 -2.50 -1.07
N ASP A 126 12.44 -2.83 -2.25
CA ASP A 126 12.65 -2.07 -3.49
C ASP A 126 11.32 -1.43 -3.96
N PRO A 127 11.00 -0.21 -3.49
CA PRO A 127 9.77 0.46 -3.85
C PRO A 127 9.68 0.80 -5.34
N VAL A 128 10.82 1.06 -6.00
CA VAL A 128 10.85 1.37 -7.44
C VAL A 128 10.45 0.15 -8.25
N ARG A 129 10.96 -1.01 -7.87
CA ARG A 129 10.57 -2.28 -8.51
C ARG A 129 9.10 -2.59 -8.31
N GLY A 130 8.59 -2.43 -7.09
CA GLY A 130 7.16 -2.63 -6.82
C GLY A 130 6.25 -1.66 -7.58
N LEU A 131 6.67 -0.41 -7.75
CA LEU A 131 5.95 0.57 -8.57
C LEU A 131 6.01 0.24 -10.08
N ARG A 132 7.13 -0.34 -10.56
CA ARG A 132 7.22 -0.86 -11.95
C ARG A 132 6.27 -2.04 -12.17
N GLU A 133 6.15 -2.93 -11.20
CA GLU A 133 5.18 -4.01 -11.25
C GLU A 133 3.74 -3.48 -11.22
N ALA A 134 3.44 -2.50 -10.36
CA ALA A 134 2.14 -1.83 -10.35
C ALA A 134 1.81 -1.22 -11.73
N ARG A 135 2.79 -0.56 -12.37
CA ARG A 135 2.65 -0.02 -13.72
C ARG A 135 2.45 -1.12 -14.77
N ARG A 136 3.22 -2.22 -14.70
CA ARG A 136 3.15 -3.33 -15.67
C ARG A 136 1.76 -3.96 -15.71
N VAL A 137 1.14 -4.16 -14.56
CA VAL A 137 -0.18 -4.81 -14.49
C VAL A 137 -1.35 -3.88 -14.84
N LEU A 138 -1.11 -2.57 -14.93
CA LEU A 138 -2.10 -1.59 -15.37
C LEU A 138 -2.29 -1.66 -16.89
N ARG A 139 -3.53 -1.56 -17.32
CA ARG A 139 -3.87 -1.32 -18.72
C ARG A 139 -3.51 0.12 -19.14
N ASP A 140 -3.48 0.35 -20.43
CA ASP A 140 -3.33 1.70 -20.96
C ASP A 140 -4.40 2.64 -20.40
N GLY A 141 -3.95 3.81 -19.91
CA GLY A 141 -4.81 4.79 -19.24
C GLY A 141 -5.23 4.43 -17.81
N GLY A 142 -4.74 3.33 -17.24
CA GLY A 142 -4.93 2.99 -15.83
C GLY A 142 -4.15 3.89 -14.89
N GLU A 143 -4.47 3.83 -13.59
CA GLU A 143 -3.86 4.70 -12.56
C GLU A 143 -3.36 3.88 -11.37
N VAL A 144 -2.23 4.31 -10.81
CA VAL A 144 -1.78 3.90 -9.47
C VAL A 144 -2.25 4.96 -8.48
N VAL A 145 -3.03 4.55 -7.48
CA VAL A 145 -3.54 5.45 -6.43
C VAL A 145 -2.97 5.02 -5.10
N LEU A 146 -2.15 5.88 -4.50
CA LEU A 146 -1.42 5.57 -3.28
C LEU A 146 -1.91 6.44 -2.12
N LEU A 147 -2.04 5.84 -0.95
CA LEU A 147 -2.08 6.56 0.33
C LEU A 147 -0.79 6.23 1.07
N GLU A 148 0.12 7.19 1.16
CA GLU A 148 1.44 6.93 1.73
C GLU A 148 1.89 8.06 2.65
N HIS A 149 2.74 7.71 3.62
CA HIS A 149 3.59 8.72 4.23
C HIS A 149 4.85 8.91 3.41
N ILE A 150 5.17 10.17 3.22
CA ILE A 150 6.37 10.61 2.52
C ILE A 150 7.29 11.35 3.46
N ARG A 151 8.53 11.44 3.10
CA ARG A 151 9.50 12.27 3.83
C ARG A 151 9.06 13.73 3.81
N PRO A 152 8.86 14.38 4.98
CA PRO A 152 8.54 15.81 5.02
C PRO A 152 9.68 16.66 4.46
N GLU A 153 9.37 17.87 4.05
CA GLU A 153 10.38 18.83 3.61
C GLU A 153 11.11 19.51 4.78
N GLY A 154 12.21 20.19 4.47
CA GLY A 154 12.96 21.04 5.40
C GLY A 154 13.56 20.31 6.60
N HIS A 155 13.53 20.99 7.76
CA HIS A 155 14.16 20.49 9.00
C HIS A 155 13.48 19.24 9.56
N LEU A 156 12.16 19.13 9.39
CA LEU A 156 11.40 17.96 9.82
C LEU A 156 11.83 16.70 9.06
N GLY A 157 12.11 16.83 7.77
CA GLY A 157 12.64 15.72 6.95
C GLY A 157 13.99 15.24 7.45
N ARG A 158 14.89 16.13 7.88
CA ARG A 158 16.18 15.76 8.49
C ARG A 158 16.00 15.01 9.80
N LEU A 159 15.02 15.40 10.61
CA LEU A 159 14.68 14.69 11.84
C LEU A 159 14.15 13.29 11.54
N PHE A 160 13.30 13.14 10.51
CA PHE A 160 12.79 11.83 10.06
C PHE A 160 13.95 10.95 9.55
N ASP A 161 14.91 11.51 8.82
CA ASP A 161 16.11 10.76 8.38
C ASP A 161 16.91 10.22 9.56
N LEU A 162 17.06 11.01 10.62
CA LEU A 162 17.78 10.60 11.84
C LEU A 162 17.05 9.52 12.63
N LEU A 163 15.71 9.58 12.68
CA LEU A 163 14.87 8.66 13.45
C LEU A 163 14.54 7.37 12.69
N ASP A 164 14.62 7.37 11.36
CA ASP A 164 14.21 6.25 10.51
C ASP A 164 14.89 4.92 10.85
N PRO A 165 16.20 4.83 11.14
CA PRO A 165 16.84 3.56 11.49
C PRO A 165 16.25 2.90 12.73
N ILE A 166 15.78 3.70 13.69
CA ILE A 166 15.13 3.22 14.91
C ILE A 166 13.67 2.88 14.62
N ALA A 167 12.94 3.79 13.97
CA ALA A 167 11.53 3.62 13.63
C ALA A 167 11.29 2.38 12.76
N SER A 168 12.07 2.20 11.69
CA SER A 168 11.95 1.07 10.78
C SER A 168 12.29 -0.27 11.45
N ARG A 169 13.24 -0.29 12.40
CA ARG A 169 13.56 -1.48 13.19
C ARG A 169 12.42 -1.89 14.13
N LEU A 170 11.84 -0.91 14.83
CA LEU A 170 10.79 -1.13 15.83
C LEU A 170 9.42 -1.35 15.18
N MET A 171 9.02 -0.46 14.27
CA MET A 171 7.67 -0.45 13.69
C MET A 171 7.58 -1.18 12.34
N GLY A 172 8.63 -1.19 11.54
CA GLY A 172 8.69 -1.84 10.23
C GLY A 172 8.73 -0.90 9.06
N PRO A 173 7.80 0.06 8.94
CA PRO A 173 7.81 1.04 7.88
C PRO A 173 8.97 2.02 8.00
N HIS A 174 9.54 2.40 6.87
CA HIS A 174 10.43 3.55 6.79
C HIS A 174 9.60 4.84 6.79
N ILE A 175 9.95 5.80 7.65
CA ILE A 175 9.21 7.06 7.80
C ILE A 175 9.74 8.18 6.88
N ASN A 176 10.89 7.97 6.24
CA ASN A 176 11.59 8.96 5.42
C ASN A 176 11.60 8.61 3.92
N ARG A 177 10.64 7.81 3.44
CA ARG A 177 10.58 7.41 2.03
C ARG A 177 10.35 8.61 1.11
N ARG A 178 11.14 8.70 0.05
CA ARG A 178 10.98 9.65 -1.04
C ARG A 178 10.07 9.08 -2.12
N THR A 179 8.82 8.84 -1.76
CA THR A 179 7.87 8.12 -2.62
C THR A 179 7.66 8.79 -3.96
N LEU A 180 7.67 10.12 -4.02
CA LEU A 180 7.55 10.86 -5.28
C LEU A 180 8.72 10.59 -6.22
N ASP A 181 9.96 10.57 -5.70
CA ASP A 181 11.14 10.23 -6.50
C ASP A 181 11.03 8.78 -7.03
N HIS A 182 10.62 7.84 -6.19
CA HIS A 182 10.44 6.44 -6.60
C HIS A 182 9.37 6.26 -7.68
N ILE A 183 8.29 7.06 -7.64
CA ILE A 183 7.25 7.07 -8.68
C ILE A 183 7.87 7.47 -10.03
N HIS A 184 8.66 8.54 -10.05
CA HIS A 184 9.35 8.98 -11.26
C HIS A 184 10.39 7.98 -11.76
N GLU A 185 11.20 7.39 -10.87
CA GLU A 185 12.18 6.35 -11.20
C GLU A 185 11.53 5.07 -11.74
N ALA A 186 10.29 4.79 -11.35
CA ALA A 186 9.49 3.69 -11.90
C ALA A 186 8.91 3.99 -13.28
N GLY A 187 9.06 5.23 -13.78
CA GLY A 187 8.53 5.68 -15.07
C GLY A 187 7.06 6.05 -15.03
N LEU A 188 6.53 6.34 -13.84
CA LEU A 188 5.21 6.90 -13.63
C LEU A 188 5.29 8.42 -13.48
N VAL A 189 4.23 9.11 -13.84
CA VAL A 189 4.09 10.57 -13.70
C VAL A 189 3.02 10.86 -12.66
N VAL A 190 3.36 11.69 -11.67
CA VAL A 190 2.39 12.15 -10.66
C VAL A 190 1.40 13.09 -11.35
N ALA A 191 0.14 12.69 -11.38
CA ALA A 191 -0.96 13.44 -11.96
C ALA A 191 -1.68 14.32 -10.93
N GLU A 192 -1.75 13.85 -9.67
CA GLU A 192 -2.46 14.54 -8.59
C GLU A 192 -1.86 14.19 -7.23
N GLU A 193 -1.78 15.17 -6.34
CA GLU A 193 -1.44 15.00 -4.93
C GLU A 193 -2.45 15.71 -4.04
N ARG A 194 -2.85 15.05 -2.95
CA ARG A 194 -3.73 15.63 -1.92
C ARG A 194 -3.20 15.31 -0.53
N ASN A 195 -3.06 16.32 0.30
CA ASN A 195 -2.69 16.14 1.70
C ASN A 195 -3.86 15.53 2.48
N VAL A 196 -3.56 14.50 3.27
CA VAL A 196 -4.49 13.87 4.23
C VAL A 196 -4.17 14.37 5.62
N PHE A 197 -2.89 14.36 5.99
CA PHE A 197 -2.39 14.86 7.26
C PHE A 197 -1.08 15.60 7.03
N SER A 198 -1.07 16.92 7.30
CA SER A 198 0.07 17.78 6.99
C SER A 198 0.55 17.60 5.55
N ASP A 199 1.83 17.77 5.29
CA ASP A 199 2.50 17.58 3.98
C ASP A 199 3.12 16.19 3.80
N TRP A 200 3.04 15.33 4.83
CA TRP A 200 3.74 14.05 4.86
C TRP A 200 2.84 12.80 4.85
N VAL A 201 1.51 12.95 4.87
CA VAL A 201 0.58 11.87 4.51
C VAL A 201 -0.27 12.34 3.35
N LYS A 202 -0.14 11.69 2.21
CA LYS A 202 -0.78 12.11 0.97
C LYS A 202 -1.53 10.97 0.30
N VAL A 203 -2.59 11.34 -0.43
CA VAL A 203 -3.10 10.57 -1.55
C VAL A 203 -2.40 11.06 -2.81
N ILE A 204 -1.82 10.14 -3.55
CA ILE A 204 -1.07 10.40 -4.78
C ILE A 204 -1.70 9.59 -5.90
N VAL A 205 -1.97 10.23 -7.04
CA VAL A 205 -2.41 9.57 -8.28
C VAL A 205 -1.27 9.65 -9.28
N ALA A 206 -0.84 8.51 -9.81
CA ALA A 206 0.22 8.41 -10.80
C ALA A 206 -0.23 7.59 -12.04
N ARG A 207 0.34 7.93 -13.21
CA ARG A 207 0.03 7.32 -14.52
C ARG A 207 1.28 6.92 -15.26
#